data_33c3a2e95492138db088153d9dd79fb9
#
_entry.id   33c3a2e95492138db088153d9dd79fb9
#
_cell.length_a   1.000
_cell.length_b   1.000
_cell.length_c   1.000
_cell.angle_alpha   90.00
_cell.angle_beta   90.00
_cell.angle_gamma   90.00
#
_symmetry.space_group_name_H-M   'P 1'
#
loop_
_entity.id
_entity.type
_entity.pdbx_description
1 polymer ?
#
loop_
_entity_poly.entity_id
_entity_poly.type
_entity_poly.pdbx_seq_one_letter_code
_entity_poly.pdbx_strand_id
1 'polypeptide(L)'
;MISALLNHLWQSTLFAAAIALLALLLKKNRASVRYSLWLAASVKFLIPFSLFVAIGQQIDFRVAPPAAAAQVTQVAEQIGQPFTLALTPSQAPNAPTRWPTVLLSIWACGFAICLATWINRWRSLRRILRTAAPLPLQLPIPVLSSPARLEPGIFGIFRPVLLLPESIRDRLTPAQFQAILAHELTHLRRRDNLAAAIHMLVEAIFWFHPLVWWIEQRMVEERERACDQEVLRATGDSEAYAASILEVCKLYLESPLVCAAGVTGDELKKRIAAILTNPIALPLGISRKMLLAIAGVAAIAGPISIGALTLRAQESSEPRLAWDVISIKPSDPNLGGLSFGPIPGGGLRATGVTVRSLMEVAYDVHDSQIKGAPAWYRTERFDILAKVDRPEGAGDLGDAEDPKGPAAGRFRQRVRSLLTDRFQLSIRRENSEQPVYLLSIAKSGHKLQETDEHGGLTRNFGSITARGSAIPVLANILSSMLSRPVLDRTGLTGNYKFKLEFYEDQTKPKVKDDPTVSTETPPDAAGPSIFTAIQQQLGLKLESGKGPVENLVVERLEKPSAN
;
A
#
# COMPACT_ATOMS: atom_id res chain seq x y z
N MET A 1 12.75 4.83 3.39
CA MET A 1 12.01 4.96 4.66
C MET A 1 11.84 6.41 5.12
N ILE A 2 12.91 7.21 5.23
CA ILE A 2 12.83 8.62 5.71
C ILE A 2 11.93 9.48 4.81
N SER A 3 12.05 9.39 3.49
CA SER A 3 11.20 10.11 2.52
C SER A 3 9.70 9.79 2.68
N ALA A 4 9.36 8.53 2.90
CA ALA A 4 7.98 8.11 3.13
C ALA A 4 7.40 8.71 4.43
N LEU A 5 8.20 8.75 5.49
CA LEU A 5 7.81 9.38 6.76
C LEU A 5 7.61 10.90 6.60
N LEU A 6 8.55 11.58 5.93
CA LEU A 6 8.45 13.02 5.67
C LEU A 6 7.22 13.36 4.83
N ASN A 7 6.94 12.58 3.78
CA ASN A 7 5.73 12.75 2.97
C ASN A 7 4.47 12.51 3.79
N HIS A 8 4.45 11.51 4.66
CA HIS A 8 3.32 11.25 5.54
C HIS A 8 3.06 12.41 6.52
N LEU A 9 4.10 12.95 7.15
CA LEU A 9 4.00 14.11 8.05
C LEU A 9 3.51 15.35 7.29
N TRP A 10 4.05 15.61 6.12
CA TRP A 10 3.63 16.71 5.24
C TRP A 10 2.14 16.61 4.89
N GLN A 11 1.69 15.45 4.40
CA GLN A 11 0.28 15.20 4.06
C GLN A 11 -0.64 15.36 5.27
N SER A 12 -0.21 14.89 6.45
CA SER A 12 -0.98 15.02 7.69
C SER A 12 -1.06 16.48 8.13
N THR A 13 0.01 17.25 7.94
CA THR A 13 0.04 18.70 8.21
C THR A 13 -0.91 19.46 7.28
N LEU A 14 -0.88 19.19 5.97
CA LEU A 14 -1.80 19.81 5.01
C LEU A 14 -3.26 19.48 5.34
N PHE A 15 -3.55 18.22 5.67
CA PHE A 15 -4.88 17.80 6.05
C PHE A 15 -5.37 18.52 7.32
N ALA A 16 -4.51 18.63 8.35
CA ALA A 16 -4.86 19.35 9.56
C ALA A 16 -5.04 20.86 9.32
N ALA A 17 -4.26 21.47 8.43
CA ALA A 17 -4.46 22.86 8.02
C ALA A 17 -5.82 23.06 7.31
N ALA A 18 -6.21 22.15 6.43
CA ALA A 18 -7.53 22.17 5.79
C ALA A 18 -8.66 22.02 6.82
N ILE A 19 -8.51 21.12 7.79
CA ILE A 19 -9.46 20.97 8.90
C ILE A 19 -9.53 22.25 9.76
N ALA A 20 -8.40 22.89 10.04
CA ALA A 20 -8.38 24.16 10.77
C ALA A 20 -9.20 25.24 10.04
N LEU A 21 -9.00 25.37 8.73
CA LEU A 21 -9.75 26.29 7.90
C LEU A 21 -11.26 25.96 7.91
N LEU A 22 -11.63 24.69 7.76
CA LEU A 22 -13.03 24.25 7.86
C LEU A 22 -13.62 24.55 9.24
N ALA A 23 -12.89 24.30 10.33
CA ALA A 23 -13.34 24.62 11.68
C ALA A 23 -13.57 26.13 11.88
N LEU A 24 -12.73 26.98 11.26
CA LEU A 24 -12.93 28.43 11.24
C LEU A 24 -14.19 28.83 10.48
N LEU A 25 -14.47 28.24 9.33
CA LEU A 25 -15.68 28.50 8.55
C LEU A 25 -16.96 28.04 9.27
N LEU A 26 -16.83 27.03 10.15
CA LEU A 26 -17.93 26.45 10.89
C LEU A 26 -18.06 26.97 12.33
N LYS A 27 -17.44 28.12 12.68
CA LYS A 27 -17.48 28.71 14.04
C LYS A 27 -18.89 28.90 14.60
N LYS A 28 -19.87 29.25 13.73
CA LYS A 28 -21.28 29.46 14.09
C LYS A 28 -22.09 28.16 14.23
N ASN A 29 -21.51 27.03 13.85
CA ASN A 29 -22.18 25.72 13.88
C ASN A 29 -21.88 24.99 15.20
N ARG A 30 -22.56 23.85 15.40
CA ARG A 30 -22.42 23.03 16.61
C ARG A 30 -20.96 22.63 16.84
N ALA A 31 -20.52 22.73 18.10
CA ALA A 31 -19.16 22.34 18.52
C ALA A 31 -18.87 20.85 18.24
N SER A 32 -19.87 19.99 18.31
CA SER A 32 -19.73 18.56 18.01
C SER A 32 -19.19 18.29 16.59
N VAL A 33 -19.55 19.13 15.61
CA VAL A 33 -19.04 19.02 14.23
C VAL A 33 -17.55 19.36 14.17
N ARG A 34 -17.16 20.46 14.80
CA ARG A 34 -15.75 20.88 14.84
C ARG A 34 -14.89 19.88 15.59
N TYR A 35 -15.41 19.33 16.70
CA TYR A 35 -14.77 18.22 17.40
C TYR A 35 -14.50 17.01 16.49
N SER A 36 -15.52 16.57 15.72
CA SER A 36 -15.37 15.46 14.78
C SER A 36 -14.33 15.75 13.70
N LEU A 37 -14.23 16.99 13.23
CA LEU A 37 -13.21 17.40 12.27
C LEU A 37 -11.81 17.31 12.86
N TRP A 38 -11.61 17.78 14.11
CA TRP A 38 -10.32 17.66 14.79
C TRP A 38 -9.94 16.21 15.09
N LEU A 39 -10.92 15.39 15.46
CA LEU A 39 -10.70 13.95 15.62
C LEU A 39 -10.27 13.30 14.30
N ALA A 40 -10.90 13.68 13.18
CA ALA A 40 -10.48 13.19 11.85
C ALA A 40 -9.05 13.64 11.51
N ALA A 41 -8.66 14.88 11.87
CA ALA A 41 -7.28 15.36 11.72
C ALA A 41 -6.29 14.51 12.54
N SER A 42 -6.66 14.15 13.78
CA SER A 42 -5.86 13.27 14.62
C SER A 42 -5.71 11.86 14.02
N VAL A 43 -6.82 11.22 13.65
CA VAL A 43 -6.83 9.87 13.08
C VAL A 43 -6.02 9.79 11.78
N LYS A 44 -5.96 10.87 10.98
CA LYS A 44 -5.17 10.93 9.74
C LYS A 44 -3.68 10.65 9.97
N PHE A 45 -3.14 11.00 11.15
CA PHE A 45 -1.75 10.68 11.49
C PHE A 45 -1.50 9.17 11.60
N LEU A 46 -2.51 8.36 11.95
CA LEU A 46 -2.39 6.90 12.01
C LEU A 46 -2.53 6.23 10.65
N ILE A 47 -3.14 6.92 9.68
CA ILE A 47 -3.47 6.34 8.37
C ILE A 47 -2.59 6.99 7.30
N PRO A 48 -1.54 6.31 6.80
CA PRO A 48 -0.71 6.85 5.74
C PRO A 48 -1.49 6.89 4.41
N PHE A 49 -1.28 7.96 3.65
CA PHE A 49 -1.88 8.13 2.33
C PHE A 49 -1.51 6.99 1.36
N SER A 50 -0.27 6.47 1.49
CA SER A 50 0.22 5.33 0.73
C SER A 50 -0.63 4.07 0.89
N LEU A 51 -1.32 3.89 2.01
CA LEU A 51 -2.24 2.77 2.22
C LEU A 51 -3.42 2.84 1.25
N PHE A 52 -4.03 4.02 1.10
CA PHE A 52 -5.14 4.21 0.15
C PHE A 52 -4.69 4.08 -1.30
N VAL A 53 -3.49 4.60 -1.62
CA VAL A 53 -2.87 4.42 -2.95
C VAL A 53 -2.63 2.93 -3.23
N ALA A 54 -2.09 2.17 -2.26
CA ALA A 54 -1.87 0.73 -2.41
C ALA A 54 -3.19 -0.05 -2.59
N ILE A 55 -4.26 0.36 -1.90
CA ILE A 55 -5.60 -0.22 -2.11
C ILE A 55 -6.08 0.09 -3.53
N GLY A 56 -5.91 1.33 -3.99
CA GLY A 56 -6.26 1.74 -5.36
C GLY A 56 -5.54 0.92 -6.43
N GLN A 57 -4.27 0.61 -6.20
CA GLN A 57 -3.47 -0.24 -7.08
C GLN A 57 -3.98 -1.69 -7.21
N GLN A 58 -4.80 -2.17 -6.28
CA GLN A 58 -5.41 -3.51 -6.35
C GLN A 58 -6.76 -3.51 -7.10
N ILE A 59 -7.30 -2.33 -7.41
CA ILE A 59 -8.61 -2.20 -8.05
C ILE A 59 -8.42 -2.02 -9.57
N ASP A 60 -8.88 -3.00 -10.33
CA ASP A 60 -8.81 -2.97 -11.80
C ASP A 60 -10.00 -2.16 -12.38
N PHE A 61 -9.80 -0.86 -12.60
CA PHE A 61 -10.78 -0.02 -13.30
C PHE A 61 -10.63 -0.16 -14.82
N ARG A 62 -11.65 -0.65 -15.50
CA ARG A 62 -11.66 -0.86 -16.98
C ARG A 62 -11.80 0.40 -17.82
N VAL A 63 -11.77 1.59 -17.23
CA VAL A 63 -11.95 2.86 -17.96
C VAL A 63 -10.59 3.50 -18.24
N ALA A 64 -10.32 3.80 -19.52
CA ALA A 64 -9.13 4.56 -19.90
C ALA A 64 -9.23 6.00 -19.36
N PRO A 65 -8.19 6.52 -18.66
CA PRO A 65 -8.23 7.89 -18.15
C PRO A 65 -8.16 8.88 -19.32
N PRO A 66 -8.96 9.95 -19.33
CA PRO A 66 -8.79 11.04 -20.28
C PRO A 66 -7.42 11.71 -20.09
N ALA A 67 -6.84 12.24 -21.16
CA ALA A 67 -5.50 12.88 -21.13
C ALA A 67 -5.35 13.98 -20.05
N ALA A 68 -6.43 14.67 -19.70
CA ALA A 68 -6.48 15.63 -18.60
C ALA A 68 -6.22 14.99 -17.22
N ALA A 69 -6.53 13.72 -17.03
CA ALA A 69 -6.30 13.03 -15.75
C ALA A 69 -4.80 12.82 -15.47
N ALA A 70 -3.97 12.67 -16.49
CA ALA A 70 -2.52 12.52 -16.34
C ALA A 70 -1.86 13.79 -15.76
N GLN A 71 -2.31 14.98 -16.17
CA GLN A 71 -1.80 16.25 -15.64
C GLN A 71 -2.22 16.45 -14.18
N VAL A 72 -3.45 16.09 -13.84
CA VAL A 72 -3.97 16.20 -12.46
C VAL A 72 -3.23 15.24 -11.53
N THR A 73 -2.96 14.01 -11.98
CA THR A 73 -2.16 13.04 -11.19
C THR A 73 -0.74 13.53 -10.96
N GLN A 74 -0.08 14.09 -11.96
CA GLN A 74 1.28 14.61 -11.83
C GLN A 74 1.37 15.77 -10.83
N VAL A 75 0.42 16.71 -10.88
CA VAL A 75 0.33 17.83 -9.91
C VAL A 75 0.03 17.30 -8.50
N ALA A 76 -0.90 16.34 -8.38
CA ALA A 76 -1.24 15.73 -7.11
C ALA A 76 -0.05 14.97 -6.49
N GLU A 77 0.78 14.30 -7.30
CA GLU A 77 2.01 13.65 -6.85
C GLU A 77 3.07 14.65 -6.40
N GLN A 78 3.28 15.73 -7.15
CA GLN A 78 4.23 16.79 -6.77
C GLN A 78 3.87 17.44 -5.45
N ILE A 79 2.58 17.75 -5.22
CA ILE A 79 2.12 18.33 -3.96
C ILE A 79 2.11 17.30 -2.84
N GLY A 80 1.72 16.06 -3.13
CA GLY A 80 1.58 14.99 -2.13
C GLY A 80 2.89 14.34 -1.70
N GLN A 81 3.92 14.38 -2.55
CA GLN A 81 5.21 13.72 -2.29
C GLN A 81 6.42 14.62 -2.62
N PRO A 82 6.56 15.79 -1.97
CA PRO A 82 7.64 16.71 -2.26
C PRO A 82 9.04 16.18 -1.87
N PHE A 83 9.12 15.13 -1.07
CA PHE A 83 10.37 14.53 -0.58
C PHE A 83 10.75 13.24 -1.32
N THR A 84 10.42 13.11 -2.60
CA THR A 84 10.96 12.05 -3.45
C THR A 84 12.42 12.36 -3.77
N LEU A 85 13.34 11.62 -3.14
CA LEU A 85 14.75 11.66 -3.51
C LEU A 85 14.89 11.00 -4.88
N ALA A 86 15.25 11.78 -5.89
CA ALA A 86 15.77 11.24 -7.14
C ALA A 86 17.05 10.46 -6.80
N LEU A 87 16.97 9.13 -6.81
CA LEU A 87 18.14 8.28 -6.67
C LEU A 87 18.95 8.39 -7.96
N THR A 88 19.87 9.35 -8.02
CA THR A 88 21.04 9.19 -8.88
C THR A 88 21.84 8.02 -8.31
N PRO A 89 22.14 6.98 -9.10
CA PRO A 89 22.98 5.89 -8.66
C PRO A 89 24.41 6.40 -8.51
N SER A 90 24.75 6.94 -7.35
CA SER A 90 26.13 7.17 -6.95
C SER A 90 26.65 5.88 -6.34
N GLN A 91 27.48 5.18 -7.06
CA GLN A 91 28.29 4.06 -6.56
C GLN A 91 29.42 4.61 -5.67
N ALA A 92 29.08 4.94 -4.44
CA ALA A 92 30.07 5.09 -3.39
C ALA A 92 29.84 3.97 -2.36
N PRO A 93 30.87 3.27 -1.85
CA PRO A 93 30.72 2.25 -0.83
C PRO A 93 30.08 2.87 0.40
N ASN A 94 28.88 2.43 0.75
CA ASN A 94 28.12 2.89 1.91
C ASN A 94 28.87 2.50 3.19
N ALA A 95 29.62 3.46 3.77
CA ALA A 95 29.93 3.37 5.18
C ALA A 95 28.62 3.25 5.97
N PRO A 96 28.51 2.38 6.98
CA PRO A 96 27.27 2.19 7.75
C PRO A 96 26.90 3.50 8.44
N THR A 97 25.94 4.22 7.87
CA THR A 97 25.44 5.47 8.43
C THR A 97 24.67 5.16 9.71
N ARG A 98 25.22 5.53 10.86
CA ARG A 98 24.59 5.29 12.20
C ARG A 98 23.40 6.22 12.49
N TRP A 99 23.14 7.21 11.63
CA TRP A 99 22.06 8.19 11.82
C TRP A 99 20.65 7.59 11.95
N PRO A 100 20.24 6.58 11.16
CA PRO A 100 18.91 6.00 11.31
C PRO A 100 18.68 5.34 12.67
N THR A 101 19.71 4.70 13.22
CA THR A 101 19.63 4.06 14.55
C THR A 101 19.56 5.09 15.66
N VAL A 102 20.29 6.21 15.56
CA VAL A 102 20.23 7.31 16.52
C VAL A 102 18.85 7.96 16.51
N LEU A 103 18.31 8.27 15.35
CA LEU A 103 16.96 8.85 15.23
C LEU A 103 15.88 7.91 15.78
N LEU A 104 15.98 6.62 15.49
CA LEU A 104 15.06 5.62 16.03
C LEU A 104 15.16 5.52 17.58
N SER A 105 16.37 5.61 18.13
CA SER A 105 16.58 5.59 19.58
C SER A 105 15.97 6.82 20.27
N ILE A 106 16.15 8.02 19.68
CA ILE A 106 15.54 9.26 20.18
C ILE A 106 14.02 9.14 20.14
N TRP A 107 13.46 8.65 19.02
CA TRP A 107 12.03 8.43 18.90
C TRP A 107 11.51 7.43 19.94
N ALA A 108 12.19 6.30 20.12
CA ALA A 108 11.82 5.27 21.10
C ALA A 108 11.86 5.80 22.54
N CYS A 109 12.85 6.63 22.90
CA CYS A 109 12.91 7.29 24.20
C CYS A 109 11.69 8.19 24.44
N GLY A 110 11.34 9.05 23.50
CA GLY A 110 10.17 9.92 23.61
C GLY A 110 8.86 9.13 23.71
N PHE A 111 8.70 8.09 22.90
CA PHE A 111 7.57 7.17 22.97
C PHE A 111 7.47 6.50 24.36
N ALA A 112 8.59 6.00 24.88
CA ALA A 112 8.65 5.38 26.21
C ALA A 112 8.29 6.36 27.33
N ILE A 113 8.73 7.62 27.24
CA ILE A 113 8.36 8.69 28.18
C ILE A 113 6.85 8.93 28.15
N CYS A 114 6.25 9.09 26.98
CA CYS A 114 4.79 9.25 26.85
C CYS A 114 4.05 8.06 27.46
N LEU A 115 4.47 6.85 27.17
CA LEU A 115 3.85 5.64 27.71
C LEU A 115 4.00 5.56 29.23
N ALA A 116 5.17 5.87 29.76
CA ALA A 116 5.42 5.88 31.22
C ALA A 116 4.55 6.93 31.95
N THR A 117 4.37 8.12 31.37
CA THR A 117 3.48 9.14 31.94
C THR A 117 2.03 8.67 31.96
N TRP A 118 1.56 8.00 30.91
CA TRP A 118 0.21 7.43 30.87
C TRP A 118 0.01 6.31 31.89
N ILE A 119 0.95 5.39 31.95
CA ILE A 119 0.90 4.29 32.91
C ILE A 119 0.86 4.86 34.34
N ASN A 120 1.64 5.90 34.64
CA ASN A 120 1.65 6.52 35.96
C ASN A 120 0.32 7.22 36.26
N ARG A 121 -0.26 7.99 35.32
CA ARG A 121 -1.59 8.59 35.46
C ARG A 121 -2.67 7.52 35.67
N TRP A 122 -2.64 6.46 34.91
CA TRP A 122 -3.59 5.35 35.03
C TRP A 122 -3.45 4.59 36.36
N ARG A 123 -2.20 4.37 36.85
CA ARG A 123 -1.96 3.78 38.19
C ARG A 123 -2.49 4.69 39.30
N SER A 124 -2.32 5.99 39.18
CA SER A 124 -2.86 6.96 40.15
C SER A 124 -4.38 6.94 40.16
N LEU A 125 -5.02 6.95 38.99
CA LEU A 125 -6.47 6.85 38.87
C LEU A 125 -6.99 5.51 39.44
N ARG A 126 -6.33 4.40 39.16
CA ARG A 126 -6.71 3.09 39.75
C ARG A 126 -6.61 3.09 41.28
N ARG A 127 -5.64 3.78 41.87
CA ARG A 127 -5.56 3.91 43.32
C ARG A 127 -6.78 4.65 43.89
N ILE A 128 -7.18 5.75 43.25
CA ILE A 128 -8.37 6.51 43.61
C ILE A 128 -9.64 5.67 43.51
N LEU A 129 -9.81 4.95 42.37
CA LEU A 129 -10.97 4.08 42.14
C LEU A 129 -11.08 2.94 43.17
N ARG A 130 -9.96 2.46 43.71
CA ARG A 130 -9.96 1.40 44.77
C ARG A 130 -10.40 1.91 46.12
N THR A 131 -10.25 3.19 46.40
CA THR A 131 -10.65 3.82 47.65
C THR A 131 -12.06 4.44 47.58
N ALA A 132 -12.64 4.50 46.40
CA ALA A 132 -13.97 5.07 46.17
C ALA A 132 -15.08 4.10 46.61
N ALA A 133 -16.11 4.63 47.23
CA ALA A 133 -17.28 3.90 47.70
C ALA A 133 -18.43 3.97 46.67
N PRO A 134 -19.24 2.91 46.51
CA PRO A 134 -20.38 2.94 45.58
C PRO A 134 -21.45 3.94 46.07
N LEU A 135 -21.92 4.79 45.18
CA LEU A 135 -22.98 5.75 45.42
C LEU A 135 -24.27 5.26 44.71
N PRO A 136 -25.37 5.01 45.47
CA PRO A 136 -26.61 4.49 44.90
C PRO A 136 -27.37 5.58 44.11
N LEU A 137 -26.95 5.84 42.89
CA LEU A 137 -27.66 6.68 41.94
C LEU A 137 -28.19 5.81 40.77
N GLN A 138 -29.44 6.02 40.39
CA GLN A 138 -30.05 5.30 39.25
C GLN A 138 -29.56 5.88 37.92
N LEU A 139 -28.33 5.53 37.54
CA LEU A 139 -27.70 5.90 36.27
C LEU A 139 -27.32 4.65 35.46
N PRO A 140 -27.16 4.77 34.15
CA PRO A 140 -26.85 3.63 33.27
C PRO A 140 -25.43 3.06 33.50
N ILE A 141 -24.64 3.69 34.34
CA ILE A 141 -23.26 3.30 34.71
C ILE A 141 -23.07 3.33 36.23
N PRO A 142 -22.15 2.53 36.76
CA PRO A 142 -21.78 2.60 38.16
C PRO A 142 -21.29 4.00 38.56
N VAL A 143 -21.72 4.47 39.73
CA VAL A 143 -21.27 5.73 40.29
C VAL A 143 -20.48 5.45 41.56
N LEU A 144 -19.32 6.04 41.65
CA LEU A 144 -18.44 5.95 42.83
C LEU A 144 -18.25 7.33 43.43
N SER A 145 -18.20 7.37 44.75
CA SER A 145 -17.84 8.56 45.54
C SER A 145 -16.41 8.42 46.03
N SER A 146 -15.62 9.47 45.89
CA SER A 146 -14.22 9.49 46.30
C SER A 146 -14.00 10.58 47.34
N PRO A 147 -13.26 10.31 48.45
CA PRO A 147 -12.83 11.32 49.38
C PRO A 147 -11.77 12.27 48.78
N ALA A 148 -11.14 11.87 47.67
CA ALA A 148 -10.21 12.74 46.98
C ALA A 148 -10.94 13.92 46.33
N ARG A 149 -10.38 15.11 46.44
CA ARG A 149 -10.88 16.31 45.78
C ARG A 149 -10.48 16.29 44.30
N LEU A 150 -11.32 15.70 43.50
CA LEU A 150 -11.11 15.60 42.02
C LEU A 150 -12.36 16.06 41.26
N GLU A 151 -12.16 16.38 40.00
CA GLU A 151 -13.29 16.72 39.11
C GLU A 151 -14.24 15.55 38.96
N PRO A 152 -15.55 15.80 38.98
CA PRO A 152 -16.48 14.83 38.44
C PRO A 152 -15.97 14.35 37.07
N GLY A 153 -16.09 13.07 36.80
CA GLY A 153 -15.63 12.59 35.49
C GLY A 153 -15.93 11.13 35.24
N ILE A 154 -16.02 10.78 33.98
CA ILE A 154 -16.21 9.40 33.55
C ILE A 154 -14.89 8.79 33.17
N PHE A 155 -14.58 7.67 33.82
CA PHE A 155 -13.35 6.92 33.62
C PHE A 155 -13.63 5.53 33.02
N GLY A 156 -12.74 5.10 32.13
CA GLY A 156 -12.85 3.82 31.45
C GLY A 156 -13.46 3.92 30.05
N ILE A 157 -13.00 3.04 29.16
CA ILE A 157 -13.45 2.97 27.76
C ILE A 157 -14.53 1.90 27.60
N PHE A 158 -14.26 0.68 28.06
CA PHE A 158 -15.16 -0.48 27.91
C PHE A 158 -16.12 -0.67 29.07
N ARG A 159 -15.69 -0.23 30.28
CA ARG A 159 -16.49 -0.28 31.51
C ARG A 159 -16.43 1.09 32.17
N PRO A 160 -17.22 2.05 31.65
CA PRO A 160 -17.21 3.42 32.17
C PRO A 160 -17.80 3.46 33.57
N VAL A 161 -17.16 4.26 34.43
CA VAL A 161 -17.57 4.52 35.80
C VAL A 161 -17.58 6.01 36.01
N LEU A 162 -18.63 6.57 36.59
CA LEU A 162 -18.70 7.96 37.00
C LEU A 162 -18.09 8.11 38.41
N LEU A 163 -17.10 8.97 38.56
CA LEU A 163 -16.47 9.27 39.82
C LEU A 163 -16.85 10.69 40.26
N LEU A 164 -17.39 10.80 41.44
CA LEU A 164 -17.81 12.07 42.05
C LEU A 164 -17.06 12.32 43.37
N PRO A 165 -16.65 13.56 43.70
CA PRO A 165 -16.15 13.90 45.03
C PRO A 165 -17.28 13.81 46.06
N GLU A 166 -16.98 13.32 47.27
CA GLU A 166 -17.99 13.18 48.35
C GLU A 166 -18.70 14.50 48.69
N SER A 167 -17.96 15.59 48.75
CA SER A 167 -18.48 16.91 49.09
C SER A 167 -19.34 17.59 48.03
N ILE A 168 -19.48 17.01 46.84
CA ILE A 168 -20.18 17.68 45.71
C ILE A 168 -21.69 17.82 45.98
N ARG A 169 -22.31 16.84 46.67
CA ARG A 169 -23.76 16.84 46.93
C ARG A 169 -24.17 17.88 47.94
N ASP A 170 -23.29 18.18 48.90
CA ASP A 170 -23.56 19.13 49.97
C ASP A 170 -23.41 20.59 49.53
N ARG A 171 -22.70 20.81 48.44
CA ARG A 171 -22.40 22.16 47.91
C ARG A 171 -23.25 22.58 46.74
N LEU A 172 -23.88 21.63 46.02
CA LEU A 172 -24.70 21.90 44.86
C LEU A 172 -26.20 21.78 45.15
N THR A 173 -26.97 22.69 44.61
CA THR A 173 -28.41 22.55 44.60
C THR A 173 -28.82 21.34 43.72
N PRO A 174 -30.01 20.76 43.89
CA PRO A 174 -30.46 19.65 43.06
C PRO A 174 -30.40 19.95 41.53
N ALA A 175 -30.75 21.17 41.12
CA ALA A 175 -30.69 21.60 39.72
C ALA A 175 -29.23 21.67 39.20
N GLN A 176 -28.33 22.23 39.96
CA GLN A 176 -26.91 22.28 39.65
C GLN A 176 -26.29 20.88 39.56
N PHE A 177 -26.64 19.99 40.47
CA PHE A 177 -26.17 18.61 40.48
C PHE A 177 -26.65 17.84 39.25
N GLN A 178 -27.92 18.02 38.88
CA GLN A 178 -28.46 17.42 37.66
C GLN A 178 -27.77 17.94 36.38
N ALA A 179 -27.42 19.23 36.36
CA ALA A 179 -26.70 19.82 35.22
C ALA A 179 -25.29 19.23 35.06
N ILE A 180 -24.55 19.02 36.18
CA ILE A 180 -23.24 18.33 36.15
C ILE A 180 -23.40 16.87 35.71
N LEU A 181 -24.38 16.14 36.24
CA LEU A 181 -24.63 14.77 35.81
C LEU A 181 -24.98 14.70 34.30
N ALA A 182 -25.76 15.64 33.78
CA ALA A 182 -26.08 15.73 32.36
C ALA A 182 -24.83 15.97 31.52
N HIS A 183 -23.90 16.81 32.03
CA HIS A 183 -22.61 17.05 31.36
C HIS A 183 -21.78 15.77 31.27
N GLU A 184 -21.58 15.08 32.37
CA GLU A 184 -20.83 13.83 32.43
C GLU A 184 -21.46 12.75 31.55
N LEU A 185 -22.77 12.57 31.61
CA LEU A 185 -23.49 11.61 30.77
C LEU A 185 -23.39 11.93 29.28
N THR A 186 -23.16 13.19 28.93
CA THR A 186 -22.92 13.59 27.54
C THR A 186 -21.58 13.06 27.04
N HIS A 187 -20.51 13.12 27.85
CA HIS A 187 -19.23 12.47 27.54
C HIS A 187 -19.38 10.97 27.29
N LEU A 188 -20.20 10.30 28.11
CA LEU A 188 -20.51 8.88 27.93
C LEU A 188 -21.17 8.58 26.57
N ARG A 189 -22.25 9.32 26.23
CA ARG A 189 -23.00 9.14 24.99
C ARG A 189 -22.13 9.36 23.76
N ARG A 190 -21.21 10.31 23.85
CA ARG A 190 -20.28 10.67 22.77
C ARG A 190 -19.06 9.76 22.69
N ARG A 191 -18.86 8.88 23.69
CA ARG A 191 -17.68 8.03 23.80
C ARG A 191 -16.36 8.83 23.78
N ASP A 192 -16.34 9.98 24.47
CA ASP A 192 -15.20 10.90 24.43
C ASP A 192 -13.92 10.25 24.96
N ASN A 193 -14.01 9.29 25.90
CA ASN A 193 -12.87 8.53 26.40
C ASN A 193 -12.20 7.66 25.32
N LEU A 194 -12.98 7.10 24.38
CA LEU A 194 -12.43 6.35 23.26
C LEU A 194 -11.68 7.29 22.29
N ALA A 195 -12.28 8.43 21.97
CA ALA A 195 -11.63 9.42 21.11
C ALA A 195 -10.33 9.97 21.74
N ALA A 196 -10.34 10.23 23.05
CA ALA A 196 -9.14 10.62 23.80
C ALA A 196 -8.06 9.53 23.74
N ALA A 197 -8.42 8.26 23.93
CA ALA A 197 -7.45 7.16 23.85
C ALA A 197 -6.83 7.01 22.44
N ILE A 198 -7.62 7.21 21.38
CA ILE A 198 -7.11 7.23 20.00
C ILE A 198 -6.12 8.39 19.83
N HIS A 199 -6.46 9.59 20.30
CA HIS A 199 -5.57 10.74 20.20
C HIS A 199 -4.28 10.54 21.01
N MET A 200 -4.36 10.01 22.21
CA MET A 200 -3.20 9.64 23.03
C MET A 200 -2.25 8.71 22.27
N LEU A 201 -2.77 7.74 21.50
CA LEU A 201 -1.93 6.88 20.64
C LEU A 201 -1.20 7.72 19.58
N VAL A 202 -1.89 8.70 18.97
CA VAL A 202 -1.26 9.63 18.01
C VAL A 202 -0.15 10.43 18.67
N GLU A 203 -0.39 10.96 19.88
CA GLU A 203 0.62 11.69 20.66
C GLU A 203 1.85 10.85 20.96
N ALA A 204 1.67 9.61 21.38
CA ALA A 204 2.80 8.74 21.68
C ALA A 204 3.67 8.47 20.45
N ILE A 205 3.03 8.21 19.30
CA ILE A 205 3.76 7.91 18.04
C ILE A 205 4.42 9.17 17.48
N PHE A 206 3.71 10.30 17.51
CA PHE A 206 4.13 11.56 16.90
C PHE A 206 4.44 12.66 17.93
N TRP A 207 4.95 12.27 19.10
CA TRP A 207 5.24 13.16 20.23
C TRP A 207 6.10 14.37 19.87
N PHE A 208 6.95 14.22 18.86
CA PHE A 208 7.85 15.27 18.35
C PHE A 208 7.17 16.28 17.43
N HIS A 209 5.90 16.04 17.04
CA HIS A 209 5.21 16.88 16.06
C HIS A 209 4.31 17.91 16.76
N PRO A 210 4.61 19.23 16.69
CA PRO A 210 3.90 20.24 17.46
C PRO A 210 2.41 20.36 17.13
N LEU A 211 2.03 20.02 15.89
CA LEU A 211 0.64 20.07 15.45
C LEU A 211 -0.25 19.06 16.17
N VAL A 212 0.30 17.94 16.62
CA VAL A 212 -0.45 16.91 17.36
C VAL A 212 -0.92 17.49 18.70
N TRP A 213 -0.04 18.18 19.44
CA TRP A 213 -0.37 18.85 20.70
C TRP A 213 -1.38 19.99 20.50
N TRP A 214 -1.27 20.71 19.39
CA TRP A 214 -2.25 21.75 19.07
C TRP A 214 -3.64 21.16 18.74
N ILE A 215 -3.70 20.03 18.03
CA ILE A 215 -4.95 19.30 17.78
C ILE A 215 -5.59 18.85 19.08
N GLU A 216 -4.80 18.33 20.04
CA GLU A 216 -5.29 17.97 21.38
C GLU A 216 -6.03 19.14 22.03
N GLN A 217 -5.38 20.30 22.13
CA GLN A 217 -6.00 21.48 22.73
C GLN A 217 -7.33 21.83 22.06
N ARG A 218 -7.37 21.78 20.72
CA ARG A 218 -8.61 22.05 19.97
C ARG A 218 -9.68 21.00 20.21
N MET A 219 -9.30 19.74 20.28
CA MET A 219 -10.22 18.65 20.60
C MET A 219 -10.82 18.82 22.01
N VAL A 220 -10.01 19.13 23.00
CA VAL A 220 -10.48 19.38 24.38
C VAL A 220 -11.46 20.56 24.39
N GLU A 221 -11.07 21.72 23.83
CA GLU A 221 -11.96 22.89 23.77
C GLU A 221 -13.32 22.60 23.11
N GLU A 222 -13.31 21.93 21.95
CA GLU A 222 -14.55 21.66 21.22
C GLU A 222 -15.38 20.54 21.86
N ARG A 223 -14.74 19.63 22.57
CA ARG A 223 -15.38 18.59 23.38
C ARG A 223 -16.20 19.21 24.50
N GLU A 224 -15.57 20.08 25.31
CA GLU A 224 -16.23 20.78 26.41
C GLU A 224 -17.38 21.65 25.90
N ARG A 225 -17.14 22.45 24.87
CA ARG A 225 -18.21 23.27 24.23
C ARG A 225 -19.37 22.42 23.72
N ALA A 226 -19.10 21.23 23.19
CA ALA A 226 -20.16 20.36 22.69
C ALA A 226 -21.02 19.79 23.84
N CYS A 227 -20.39 19.45 24.97
CA CYS A 227 -21.10 19.00 26.16
C CYS A 227 -21.91 20.13 26.78
N ASP A 228 -21.33 21.34 26.91
CA ASP A 228 -22.04 22.52 27.40
C ASP A 228 -23.28 22.84 26.54
N GLN A 229 -23.16 22.82 25.21
CA GLN A 229 -24.29 23.02 24.29
C GLN A 229 -25.39 21.98 24.47
N GLU A 230 -25.06 20.73 24.78
CA GLU A 230 -26.05 19.68 24.96
C GLU A 230 -26.77 19.82 26.31
N VAL A 231 -26.03 20.16 27.37
CA VAL A 231 -26.62 20.46 28.71
C VAL A 231 -27.59 21.63 28.62
N LEU A 232 -27.18 22.76 28.02
CA LEU A 232 -28.04 23.93 27.85
C LEU A 232 -29.33 23.64 27.06
N ARG A 233 -29.27 22.72 26.07
CA ARG A 233 -30.46 22.27 25.36
C ARG A 233 -31.39 21.42 26.21
N ALA A 234 -30.79 20.59 27.08
CA ALA A 234 -31.56 19.65 27.90
C ALA A 234 -32.20 20.34 29.12
N THR A 235 -31.47 21.26 29.74
CA THR A 235 -31.90 21.92 30.99
C THR A 235 -32.57 23.25 30.77
N GLY A 236 -32.18 24.01 29.76
CA GLY A 236 -32.68 25.37 29.48
C GLY A 236 -32.23 26.44 30.49
N ASP A 237 -31.54 26.07 31.55
CA ASP A 237 -31.12 26.95 32.65
C ASP A 237 -29.60 27.22 32.60
N SER A 238 -29.22 28.30 31.92
CA SER A 238 -27.83 28.71 31.76
C SER A 238 -27.21 29.26 33.04
N GLU A 239 -28.01 29.88 33.92
CA GLU A 239 -27.51 30.45 35.18
C GLU A 239 -27.18 29.36 36.17
N ALA A 240 -28.10 28.42 36.41
CA ALA A 240 -27.85 27.28 37.29
C ALA A 240 -26.67 26.44 36.80
N TYR A 241 -26.52 26.26 35.47
CA TYR A 241 -25.40 25.52 34.91
C TYR A 241 -24.07 26.28 35.08
N ALA A 242 -24.01 27.57 34.76
CA ALA A 242 -22.80 28.37 34.95
C ALA A 242 -22.39 28.42 36.46
N ALA A 243 -23.37 28.56 37.35
CA ALA A 243 -23.13 28.53 38.79
C ALA A 243 -22.60 27.14 39.25
N SER A 244 -23.09 26.04 38.71
CA SER A 244 -22.61 24.70 39.02
C SER A 244 -21.13 24.51 38.65
N ILE A 245 -20.70 24.96 37.46
CA ILE A 245 -19.31 24.92 37.01
C ILE A 245 -18.43 25.75 37.95
N LEU A 246 -18.90 26.96 38.36
CA LEU A 246 -18.16 27.82 39.26
C LEU A 246 -17.96 27.18 40.65
N GLU A 247 -19.01 26.53 41.19
CA GLU A 247 -18.90 25.82 42.47
C GLU A 247 -17.97 24.61 42.39
N VAL A 248 -18.04 23.86 41.30
CA VAL A 248 -17.08 22.77 41.05
C VAL A 248 -15.66 23.31 40.98
N CYS A 249 -15.40 24.42 40.29
CA CYS A 249 -14.07 25.03 40.23
C CYS A 249 -13.59 25.54 41.60
N LYS A 250 -14.47 26.10 42.44
CA LYS A 250 -14.10 26.48 43.82
C LYS A 250 -13.66 25.29 44.68
N LEU A 251 -14.32 24.13 44.52
CA LEU A 251 -13.92 22.90 45.19
C LEU A 251 -12.46 22.49 44.89
N TYR A 252 -11.98 22.81 43.67
CA TYR A 252 -10.59 22.54 43.26
C TYR A 252 -9.60 23.57 43.81
N LEU A 253 -9.94 24.85 43.73
CA LEU A 253 -9.06 25.92 44.18
C LEU A 253 -8.76 25.81 45.71
N GLU A 254 -9.65 25.21 46.46
CA GLU A 254 -9.45 24.87 47.86
C GLU A 254 -8.56 23.62 48.07
N SER A 255 -8.15 22.92 47.03
CA SER A 255 -7.30 21.74 47.09
C SER A 255 -5.84 22.09 46.85
N PRO A 256 -4.89 21.58 47.66
CA PRO A 256 -3.46 21.76 47.44
C PRO A 256 -2.93 20.95 46.23
N LEU A 257 -3.75 20.10 45.62
CA LEU A 257 -3.42 19.35 44.43
C LEU A 257 -3.78 20.19 43.18
N VAL A 258 -2.77 20.64 42.47
CA VAL A 258 -2.86 21.42 41.23
C VAL A 258 -3.89 20.84 40.30
N CYS A 259 -4.77 21.68 39.72
CA CYS A 259 -5.72 21.34 38.66
C CYS A 259 -5.10 20.41 37.62
N ALA A 260 -5.51 19.17 37.60
CA ALA A 260 -5.06 18.20 36.61
C ALA A 260 -5.61 18.50 35.19
N ALA A 261 -6.61 19.39 35.09
CA ALA A 261 -7.30 19.72 33.83
C ALA A 261 -6.69 20.90 33.05
N GLY A 262 -5.63 21.57 33.58
CA GLY A 262 -4.94 22.63 32.82
C GLY A 262 -5.81 23.85 32.45
N VAL A 263 -7.00 23.99 33.03
CA VAL A 263 -7.91 25.11 32.72
C VAL A 263 -7.33 26.39 33.34
N THR A 264 -6.81 27.26 32.49
CA THR A 264 -6.39 28.59 32.90
C THR A 264 -7.61 29.42 33.27
N GLY A 265 -7.46 30.38 34.23
CA GLY A 265 -8.58 31.23 34.62
C GLY A 265 -9.24 31.98 33.48
N ASP A 266 -8.52 32.23 32.38
CA ASP A 266 -9.05 32.85 31.16
C ASP A 266 -9.92 31.90 30.32
N GLU A 267 -9.62 30.62 30.30
CA GLU A 267 -10.45 29.61 29.64
C GLU A 267 -11.77 29.40 30.39
N LEU A 268 -11.73 29.35 31.71
CA LEU A 268 -12.92 29.27 32.55
C LEU A 268 -13.83 30.50 32.33
N LYS A 269 -13.28 31.71 32.33
CA LYS A 269 -14.04 32.93 32.02
C LYS A 269 -14.72 32.86 30.65
N LYS A 270 -14.00 32.43 29.62
CA LYS A 270 -14.56 32.27 28.29
C LYS A 270 -15.67 31.21 28.26
N ARG A 271 -15.50 30.10 28.98
CA ARG A 271 -16.50 29.04 29.09
C ARG A 271 -17.78 29.53 29.76
N ILE A 272 -17.67 30.18 30.93
CA ILE A 272 -18.80 30.76 31.67
C ILE A 272 -19.51 31.82 30.82
N ALA A 273 -18.76 32.74 30.18
CA ALA A 273 -19.34 33.75 29.31
C ALA A 273 -20.10 33.12 28.11
N ALA A 274 -19.57 32.08 27.52
CA ALA A 274 -20.22 31.35 26.42
C ALA A 274 -21.52 30.65 26.89
N ILE A 275 -21.56 30.10 28.09
CA ILE A 275 -22.75 29.48 28.69
C ILE A 275 -23.83 30.53 28.96
N LEU A 276 -23.47 31.66 29.60
CA LEU A 276 -24.42 32.73 29.93
C LEU A 276 -24.97 33.47 28.72
N THR A 277 -24.14 33.68 27.69
CA THR A 277 -24.60 34.30 26.45
C THR A 277 -25.43 33.34 25.57
N ASN A 278 -25.34 32.03 25.89
CA ASN A 278 -26.06 30.94 25.19
C ASN A 278 -26.20 31.16 23.68
N PRO A 279 -25.09 31.33 22.93
CA PRO A 279 -25.22 31.58 21.50
C PRO A 279 -25.86 30.34 20.87
N ILE A 280 -27.02 30.52 20.24
CA ILE A 280 -27.74 29.44 19.56
C ILE A 280 -26.84 28.88 18.46
N ALA A 281 -26.26 27.72 18.73
CA ALA A 281 -25.46 27.04 17.74
C ALA A 281 -26.32 26.55 16.58
N LEU A 282 -26.10 27.12 15.42
CA LEU A 282 -26.86 26.79 14.21
C LEU A 282 -26.65 25.32 13.82
N PRO A 283 -27.73 24.58 13.54
CA PRO A 283 -27.59 23.26 12.92
C PRO A 283 -26.92 23.40 11.56
N LEU A 284 -26.19 22.38 11.14
CA LEU A 284 -25.64 22.32 9.79
C LEU A 284 -26.78 22.27 8.78
N GLY A 285 -26.86 23.26 7.90
CA GLY A 285 -27.75 23.22 6.72
C GLY A 285 -27.39 22.04 5.81
N ILE A 286 -28.35 21.60 5.01
CA ILE A 286 -28.19 20.43 4.11
C ILE A 286 -26.99 20.63 3.18
N SER A 287 -26.82 21.82 2.60
CA SER A 287 -25.69 22.14 1.70
C SER A 287 -24.34 21.97 2.36
N ARG A 288 -24.17 22.39 3.62
CA ARG A 288 -22.92 22.20 4.37
C ARG A 288 -22.67 20.75 4.77
N LYS A 289 -23.73 20.00 5.09
CA LYS A 289 -23.62 18.55 5.33
C LYS A 289 -23.17 17.83 4.07
N MET A 290 -23.74 18.14 2.92
CA MET A 290 -23.35 17.59 1.62
C MET A 290 -21.89 17.96 1.28
N LEU A 291 -21.50 19.22 1.48
CA LEU A 291 -20.12 19.65 1.24
C LEU A 291 -19.12 18.86 2.09
N LEU A 292 -19.41 18.68 3.38
CA LEU A 292 -18.55 17.90 4.27
C LEU A 292 -18.52 16.41 3.89
N ALA A 293 -19.66 15.84 3.48
CA ALA A 293 -19.73 14.47 3.00
C ALA A 293 -18.92 14.29 1.72
N ILE A 294 -19.06 15.20 0.74
CA ILE A 294 -18.28 15.20 -0.51
C ILE A 294 -16.77 15.34 -0.19
N ALA A 295 -16.39 16.27 0.70
CA ALA A 295 -15.00 16.46 1.09
C ALA A 295 -14.43 15.19 1.77
N GLY A 296 -15.22 14.54 2.63
CA GLY A 296 -14.83 13.27 3.29
C GLY A 296 -14.67 12.12 2.29
N VAL A 297 -15.60 11.98 1.34
CA VAL A 297 -15.50 11.01 0.26
C VAL A 297 -14.28 11.30 -0.62
N ALA A 298 -14.05 12.56 -1.00
CA ALA A 298 -12.90 12.95 -1.82
C ALA A 298 -11.57 12.69 -1.11
N ALA A 299 -11.50 12.88 0.21
CA ALA A 299 -10.31 12.60 1.01
C ALA A 299 -9.90 11.10 1.02
N ILE A 300 -10.86 10.20 0.82
CA ILE A 300 -10.63 8.75 0.77
C ILE A 300 -10.55 8.27 -0.69
N ALA A 301 -11.51 8.64 -1.52
CA ALA A 301 -11.60 8.20 -2.91
C ALA A 301 -10.50 8.79 -3.80
N GLY A 302 -10.05 10.04 -3.51
CA GLY A 302 -8.98 10.69 -4.25
C GLY A 302 -7.69 9.87 -4.28
N PRO A 303 -7.10 9.52 -3.12
CA PRO A 303 -5.90 8.68 -3.06
C PRO A 303 -6.07 7.30 -3.70
N ILE A 304 -7.23 6.67 -3.52
CA ILE A 304 -7.55 5.38 -4.14
C ILE A 304 -7.57 5.53 -5.67
N SER A 305 -8.20 6.58 -6.18
CA SER A 305 -8.23 6.87 -7.62
C SER A 305 -6.84 7.17 -8.18
N ILE A 306 -6.00 7.92 -7.44
CA ILE A 306 -4.61 8.16 -7.82
C ILE A 306 -3.86 6.82 -7.90
N GLY A 307 -4.01 5.92 -6.93
CA GLY A 307 -3.38 4.61 -6.94
C GLY A 307 -3.79 3.77 -8.14
N ALA A 308 -5.07 3.77 -8.51
CA ALA A 308 -5.60 3.05 -9.67
C ALA A 308 -5.12 3.63 -11.01
N LEU A 309 -4.86 4.95 -11.07
CA LEU A 309 -4.38 5.65 -12.26
C LEU A 309 -2.85 5.58 -12.42
N THR A 310 -2.07 5.58 -11.33
CA THR A 310 -0.59 5.55 -11.37
C THR A 310 -0.05 4.25 -11.92
N LEU A 311 -0.67 3.10 -11.68
CA LEU A 311 -0.27 1.83 -12.30
C LEU A 311 -0.28 1.93 -13.83
N ARG A 312 -1.26 2.58 -14.42
CA ARG A 312 -1.38 2.74 -15.88
C ARG A 312 -0.43 3.78 -16.45
N ALA A 313 -0.17 4.85 -15.71
CA ALA A 313 0.80 5.86 -16.12
C ALA A 313 2.23 5.29 -16.11
N GLN A 314 2.54 4.39 -15.17
CA GLN A 314 3.83 3.73 -15.06
C GLN A 314 4.05 2.68 -16.17
N GLU A 315 2.99 1.99 -16.63
CA GLU A 315 3.04 1.13 -17.82
C GLU A 315 3.24 1.93 -19.12
N SER A 316 2.79 3.19 -19.16
CA SER A 316 2.92 4.06 -20.34
C SER A 316 4.14 4.99 -20.30
N SER A 317 4.82 5.16 -19.18
CA SER A 317 5.93 6.12 -18.99
C SER A 317 7.28 5.48 -18.66
N GLU A 318 7.48 4.17 -18.95
CA GLU A 318 8.85 3.69 -19.06
C GLU A 318 9.57 4.55 -20.11
N PRO A 319 10.76 5.13 -19.83
CA PRO A 319 11.48 5.91 -20.81
C PRO A 319 11.65 5.05 -22.06
N ARG A 320 11.02 5.46 -23.16
CA ARG A 320 11.10 4.73 -24.43
C ARG A 320 12.55 4.74 -24.88
N LEU A 321 13.26 3.65 -24.66
CA LEU A 321 14.57 3.43 -25.23
C LEU A 321 14.35 3.22 -26.74
N ALA A 322 14.40 4.32 -27.51
CA ALA A 322 14.20 4.29 -28.95
C ALA A 322 15.45 3.77 -29.65
N TRP A 323 15.27 3.26 -30.83
CA TRP A 323 16.33 2.93 -31.77
C TRP A 323 16.52 4.12 -32.72
N ASP A 324 17.76 4.51 -32.99
CA ASP A 324 18.05 5.61 -33.89
C ASP A 324 17.88 5.20 -35.37
N VAL A 325 18.22 3.96 -35.65
CA VAL A 325 18.04 3.38 -37.01
C VAL A 325 17.41 2.00 -36.88
N ILE A 326 16.32 1.78 -37.61
CA ILE A 326 15.65 0.48 -37.69
C ILE A 326 15.46 0.14 -39.20
N SER A 327 15.96 -1.00 -39.61
CA SER A 327 15.66 -1.59 -40.93
C SER A 327 14.94 -2.92 -40.72
N ILE A 328 13.76 -3.08 -41.33
CA ILE A 328 12.96 -4.31 -41.28
C ILE A 328 12.66 -4.72 -42.71
N LYS A 329 13.00 -5.98 -43.07
CA LYS A 329 12.75 -6.55 -44.38
C LYS A 329 12.10 -7.92 -44.23
N PRO A 330 11.21 -8.34 -45.12
CA PRO A 330 10.80 -9.74 -45.19
C PRO A 330 12.04 -10.64 -45.38
N SER A 331 12.11 -11.74 -44.64
CA SER A 331 13.22 -12.69 -44.75
C SER A 331 13.08 -13.55 -45.99
N ASP A 332 14.21 -13.87 -46.64
CA ASP A 332 14.21 -14.80 -47.76
C ASP A 332 13.84 -16.21 -47.28
N PRO A 333 12.80 -16.84 -47.85
CA PRO A 333 12.37 -18.20 -47.47
C PRO A 333 13.45 -19.27 -47.61
N ASN A 334 14.44 -19.04 -48.48
CA ASN A 334 15.51 -19.98 -48.79
C ASN A 334 16.74 -19.84 -47.88
N LEU A 335 16.86 -18.76 -47.13
CA LEU A 335 17.90 -18.57 -46.14
C LEU A 335 17.51 -19.29 -44.84
N GLY A 336 18.00 -20.52 -44.69
CA GLY A 336 17.85 -21.30 -43.44
C GLY A 336 18.74 -20.77 -42.35
N GLY A 337 18.14 -20.21 -41.32
CA GLY A 337 18.82 -19.81 -40.09
C GLY A 337 17.98 -18.84 -39.28
N LEU A 338 17.78 -19.13 -38.01
CA LEU A 338 17.16 -18.20 -37.04
C LEU A 338 18.29 -17.65 -36.19
N SER A 339 18.53 -16.36 -36.28
CA SER A 339 19.49 -15.66 -35.40
C SER A 339 18.78 -14.49 -34.75
N PHE A 340 18.96 -14.37 -33.46
CA PHE A 340 18.40 -13.27 -32.65
C PHE A 340 19.33 -12.95 -31.50
N GLY A 341 19.81 -11.72 -31.45
CA GLY A 341 20.68 -11.30 -30.36
C GLY A 341 21.15 -9.86 -30.45
N PRO A 342 21.71 -9.36 -29.34
CA PRO A 342 22.37 -8.06 -29.35
C PRO A 342 23.65 -8.10 -30.21
N ILE A 343 23.97 -6.95 -30.80
CA ILE A 343 25.26 -6.74 -31.47
C ILE A 343 26.10 -5.72 -30.69
N PRO A 344 27.44 -5.75 -30.81
CA PRO A 344 28.30 -4.76 -30.18
C PRO A 344 27.84 -3.32 -30.46
N GLY A 345 27.88 -2.46 -29.44
CA GLY A 345 27.38 -1.07 -29.54
C GLY A 345 25.89 -0.94 -29.27
N GLY A 346 25.23 -1.93 -28.62
CA GLY A 346 23.88 -1.82 -28.13
C GLY A 346 22.79 -2.04 -29.17
N GLY A 347 23.15 -2.55 -30.36
CA GLY A 347 22.20 -2.84 -31.43
C GLY A 347 21.51 -4.20 -31.31
N LEU A 348 20.55 -4.46 -32.20
CA LEU A 348 19.87 -5.73 -32.40
C LEU A 348 20.05 -6.22 -33.83
N ARG A 349 20.45 -7.47 -33.99
CA ARG A 349 20.35 -8.21 -35.26
C ARG A 349 19.46 -9.41 -35.08
N ALA A 350 18.47 -9.51 -35.91
CA ALA A 350 17.59 -10.65 -35.97
C ALA A 350 17.38 -11.06 -37.41
N THR A 351 17.56 -12.34 -37.73
CA THR A 351 17.39 -12.90 -39.09
C THR A 351 16.39 -14.04 -39.03
N GLY A 352 15.41 -14.03 -39.91
CA GLY A 352 14.39 -15.07 -40.01
C GLY A 352 13.44 -15.13 -38.79
N VAL A 353 13.30 -14.05 -38.03
CA VAL A 353 12.48 -14.02 -36.81
C VAL A 353 11.01 -13.73 -37.09
N THR A 354 10.12 -14.33 -36.33
CA THR A 354 8.69 -14.04 -36.35
C THR A 354 8.35 -12.96 -35.29
N VAL A 355 7.22 -12.27 -35.49
CA VAL A 355 6.74 -11.32 -34.46
C VAL A 355 6.42 -12.05 -33.16
N ARG A 356 5.97 -13.31 -33.24
CA ARG A 356 5.82 -14.17 -32.03
C ARG A 356 7.11 -14.21 -31.21
N SER A 357 8.24 -14.56 -31.85
CA SER A 357 9.53 -14.67 -31.14
C SER A 357 9.97 -13.34 -30.52
N LEU A 358 9.70 -12.23 -31.20
CA LEU A 358 9.97 -10.89 -30.66
C LEU A 358 9.10 -10.59 -29.42
N MET A 359 7.80 -10.97 -29.46
CA MET A 359 6.88 -10.77 -28.33
C MET A 359 7.27 -11.65 -27.14
N GLU A 360 7.60 -12.92 -27.38
CA GLU A 360 8.07 -13.84 -26.33
C GLU A 360 9.27 -13.27 -25.58
N VAL A 361 10.25 -12.73 -26.28
CA VAL A 361 11.43 -12.11 -25.66
C VAL A 361 11.11 -10.77 -25.00
N ALA A 362 10.33 -9.91 -25.69
CA ALA A 362 10.03 -8.56 -25.21
C ALA A 362 9.23 -8.56 -23.90
N TYR A 363 8.30 -9.49 -23.78
CA TYR A 363 7.35 -9.54 -22.65
C TYR A 363 7.60 -10.68 -21.69
N ASP A 364 8.58 -11.52 -21.95
CA ASP A 364 8.92 -12.72 -21.13
C ASP A 364 7.71 -13.65 -20.96
N VAL A 365 6.99 -13.89 -22.04
CA VAL A 365 5.77 -14.73 -22.10
C VAL A 365 5.91 -15.83 -23.11
N HIS A 366 5.15 -16.90 -22.93
CA HIS A 366 5.08 -18.00 -23.88
C HIS A 366 3.94 -17.76 -24.90
N ASP A 367 4.04 -18.35 -26.12
CA ASP A 367 3.02 -18.23 -27.18
C ASP A 367 1.60 -18.57 -26.72
N SER A 368 1.44 -19.54 -25.82
CA SER A 368 0.13 -19.90 -25.24
C SER A 368 -0.54 -18.76 -24.43
N GLN A 369 0.25 -17.78 -23.99
CA GLN A 369 -0.21 -16.61 -23.23
C GLN A 369 -0.55 -15.42 -24.15
N ILE A 370 -0.24 -15.51 -25.48
CA ILE A 370 -0.53 -14.47 -26.45
C ILE A 370 -1.86 -14.78 -27.13
N LYS A 371 -2.85 -13.90 -26.94
CA LYS A 371 -4.22 -14.06 -27.46
C LYS A 371 -4.59 -12.93 -28.42
N GLY A 372 -5.46 -13.21 -29.38
CA GLY A 372 -5.99 -12.20 -30.28
C GLY A 372 -5.02 -11.78 -31.41
N ALA A 373 -3.82 -12.31 -31.48
CA ALA A 373 -2.87 -11.97 -32.52
C ALA A 373 -3.29 -12.59 -33.89
N PRO A 374 -3.07 -11.88 -35.02
CA PRO A 374 -3.39 -12.37 -36.37
C PRO A 374 -2.47 -13.54 -36.76
N ALA A 375 -2.94 -14.46 -37.62
CA ALA A 375 -2.21 -15.69 -37.93
C ALA A 375 -0.78 -15.46 -38.49
N TRP A 376 -0.56 -14.38 -39.24
CA TRP A 376 0.74 -14.05 -39.82
C TRP A 376 1.86 -13.82 -38.78
N TYR A 377 1.54 -13.45 -37.54
CA TYR A 377 2.55 -13.19 -36.51
C TYR A 377 3.39 -14.43 -36.17
N ARG A 378 2.90 -15.63 -36.45
CA ARG A 378 3.61 -16.91 -36.29
C ARG A 378 4.36 -17.37 -37.51
N THR A 379 3.92 -16.96 -38.69
CA THR A 379 4.38 -17.55 -39.97
C THR A 379 5.28 -16.63 -40.74
N GLU A 380 5.04 -15.32 -40.73
CA GLU A 380 5.87 -14.37 -41.46
C GLU A 380 7.19 -14.11 -40.75
N ARG A 381 8.28 -14.15 -41.51
CA ARG A 381 9.65 -13.98 -41.02
C ARG A 381 10.21 -12.64 -41.49
N PHE A 382 10.95 -12.00 -40.59
CA PHE A 382 11.56 -10.69 -40.82
C PHE A 382 13.05 -10.73 -40.50
N ASP A 383 13.84 -9.97 -41.26
CA ASP A 383 15.22 -9.61 -40.97
C ASP A 383 15.22 -8.20 -40.42
N ILE A 384 15.74 -8.03 -39.21
CA ILE A 384 15.72 -6.78 -38.46
C ILE A 384 17.13 -6.38 -38.09
N LEU A 385 17.51 -5.16 -38.43
CA LEU A 385 18.73 -4.52 -37.97
C LEU A 385 18.36 -3.21 -37.31
N ALA A 386 18.61 -3.11 -36.01
CA ALA A 386 18.38 -1.90 -35.24
C ALA A 386 19.68 -1.43 -34.54
N LYS A 387 19.97 -0.13 -34.60
CA LYS A 387 21.18 0.46 -34.06
C LYS A 387 20.86 1.64 -33.15
N VAL A 388 21.78 1.94 -32.24
CA VAL A 388 21.76 3.09 -31.34
C VAL A 388 23.02 3.89 -31.58
N ASP A 389 22.89 5.19 -31.85
CA ASP A 389 24.03 6.07 -32.21
C ASP A 389 24.90 6.47 -31.02
N ARG A 390 24.39 6.37 -29.80
CA ARG A 390 25.16 6.59 -28.56
C ARG A 390 25.11 5.35 -27.69
N PRO A 391 26.21 4.60 -27.56
CA PRO A 391 26.29 3.53 -26.57
C PRO A 391 26.32 4.19 -25.18
N GLU A 392 25.20 4.22 -24.49
CA GLU A 392 25.18 4.50 -23.04
C GLU A 392 25.88 3.34 -22.35
N GLY A 393 27.16 3.56 -21.99
CA GLY A 393 27.99 2.59 -21.30
C GLY A 393 28.47 1.44 -22.20
N ALA A 394 29.68 1.53 -22.71
CA ALA A 394 30.33 0.50 -23.55
C ALA A 394 30.53 -0.87 -22.85
N GLY A 395 30.12 -1.02 -21.58
CA GLY A 395 30.08 -2.30 -20.85
C GLY A 395 28.71 -2.98 -20.76
N ASP A 396 27.67 -2.38 -21.35
CA ASP A 396 26.29 -2.61 -20.92
C ASP A 396 25.54 -3.77 -21.62
N LEU A 397 26.13 -4.39 -22.63
CA LEU A 397 25.57 -5.58 -23.33
C LEU A 397 26.52 -6.78 -23.32
N GLY A 398 27.73 -6.63 -22.74
CA GLY A 398 28.69 -7.73 -22.61
C GLY A 398 28.28 -8.78 -21.57
N ASP A 399 27.49 -8.40 -20.59
CA ASP A 399 26.98 -9.27 -19.52
C ASP A 399 25.55 -9.78 -19.81
N ALA A 400 25.21 -10.05 -21.06
CA ALA A 400 23.95 -10.66 -21.45
C ALA A 400 23.79 -12.12 -20.96
N GLU A 401 24.71 -12.60 -20.15
CA GLU A 401 24.66 -13.93 -19.52
C GLU A 401 23.63 -14.01 -18.38
N ASP A 402 23.18 -12.88 -17.80
CA ASP A 402 22.09 -12.87 -16.84
C ASP A 402 20.75 -12.46 -17.49
N PRO A 403 19.83 -13.41 -17.73
CA PRO A 403 18.52 -13.13 -18.35
C PRO A 403 17.64 -12.16 -17.55
N LYS A 404 17.95 -11.90 -16.28
CA LYS A 404 17.24 -10.97 -15.37
C LYS A 404 18.06 -9.74 -15.02
N GLY A 405 19.27 -9.61 -15.52
CA GLY A 405 20.13 -8.46 -15.28
C GLY A 405 19.59 -7.15 -15.89
N PRO A 406 20.08 -6.00 -15.43
CA PRO A 406 19.66 -4.69 -15.95
C PRO A 406 19.83 -4.55 -17.46
N ALA A 407 20.86 -5.18 -18.05
CA ALA A 407 21.12 -5.19 -19.49
C ALA A 407 20.03 -5.92 -20.28
N ALA A 408 19.60 -7.09 -19.79
CA ALA A 408 18.49 -7.85 -20.39
C ALA A 408 17.16 -7.11 -20.26
N GLY A 409 16.94 -6.37 -19.17
CA GLY A 409 15.77 -5.50 -18.99
C GLY A 409 15.72 -4.39 -20.04
N ARG A 410 16.82 -3.65 -20.24
CA ARG A 410 16.94 -2.61 -21.28
C ARG A 410 16.78 -3.15 -22.69
N PHE A 411 17.35 -4.32 -22.97
CA PHE A 411 17.20 -4.98 -24.25
C PHE A 411 15.73 -5.33 -24.54
N ARG A 412 15.03 -5.95 -23.57
CA ARG A 412 13.57 -6.23 -23.68
C ARG A 412 12.75 -4.97 -23.91
N GLN A 413 13.07 -3.90 -23.22
CA GLN A 413 12.39 -2.61 -23.37
C GLN A 413 12.58 -2.03 -24.77
N ARG A 414 13.79 -2.10 -25.35
CA ARG A 414 14.05 -1.70 -26.73
C ARG A 414 13.30 -2.56 -27.75
N VAL A 415 13.18 -3.87 -27.53
CA VAL A 415 12.37 -4.73 -28.40
C VAL A 415 10.89 -4.37 -28.30
N ARG A 416 10.39 -3.98 -27.12
CA ARG A 416 9.01 -3.47 -26.95
C ARG A 416 8.79 -2.18 -27.75
N SER A 417 9.72 -1.22 -27.70
CA SER A 417 9.60 0.01 -28.48
C SER A 417 9.58 -0.28 -29.99
N LEU A 418 10.42 -1.20 -30.48
CA LEU A 418 10.40 -1.63 -31.87
C LEU A 418 9.04 -2.22 -32.29
N LEU A 419 8.46 -3.09 -31.45
CA LEU A 419 7.14 -3.67 -31.70
C LEU A 419 6.04 -2.60 -31.72
N THR A 420 6.09 -1.64 -30.80
CA THR A 420 5.12 -0.54 -30.75
C THR A 420 5.27 0.39 -31.95
N ASP A 421 6.49 0.80 -32.28
CA ASP A 421 6.72 1.84 -33.28
C ASP A 421 6.58 1.32 -34.72
N ARG A 422 7.03 0.10 -34.98
CA ARG A 422 7.10 -0.46 -36.35
C ARG A 422 5.99 -1.45 -36.69
N PHE A 423 5.46 -2.17 -35.68
CA PHE A 423 4.36 -3.12 -35.87
C PHE A 423 3.04 -2.63 -35.26
N GLN A 424 3.01 -1.39 -34.73
CA GLN A 424 1.84 -0.78 -34.10
C GLN A 424 1.19 -1.68 -33.04
N LEU A 425 2.05 -2.41 -32.28
CA LEU A 425 1.59 -3.33 -31.26
C LEU A 425 0.93 -2.58 -30.12
N SER A 426 -0.34 -2.89 -29.88
CA SER A 426 -1.08 -2.52 -28.67
C SER A 426 -1.53 -3.79 -27.97
N ILE A 427 -1.21 -3.91 -26.67
CA ILE A 427 -1.55 -5.07 -25.86
C ILE A 427 -2.27 -4.66 -24.60
N ARG A 428 -3.13 -5.56 -24.12
CA ARG A 428 -3.74 -5.51 -22.80
C ARG A 428 -3.36 -6.76 -22.01
N ARG A 429 -2.99 -6.60 -20.76
CA ARG A 429 -2.70 -7.72 -19.86
C ARG A 429 -3.99 -8.18 -19.19
N GLU A 430 -4.20 -9.49 -19.16
CA GLU A 430 -5.38 -10.10 -18.55
C GLU A 430 -4.98 -11.35 -17.78
N ASN A 431 -5.32 -11.39 -16.51
CA ASN A 431 -5.13 -12.60 -15.70
C ASN A 431 -6.31 -13.54 -15.89
N SER A 432 -6.03 -14.77 -16.27
CA SER A 432 -7.05 -15.81 -16.35
C SER A 432 -6.58 -17.11 -15.72
N GLU A 433 -7.51 -17.83 -15.12
CA GLU A 433 -7.24 -19.15 -14.58
C GLU A 433 -7.12 -20.16 -15.72
N GLN A 434 -5.96 -20.76 -15.86
CA GLN A 434 -5.65 -21.69 -16.95
C GLN A 434 -5.09 -23.00 -16.42
N PRO A 435 -5.15 -24.07 -17.25
CA PRO A 435 -4.42 -25.29 -16.95
C PRO A 435 -2.91 -25.00 -16.98
N VAL A 436 -2.22 -25.29 -15.90
CA VAL A 436 -0.77 -25.08 -15.71
C VAL A 436 -0.11 -26.36 -15.20
N TYR A 437 1.21 -26.39 -15.23
CA TYR A 437 1.96 -27.30 -14.39
C TYR A 437 2.51 -26.57 -13.15
N LEU A 438 2.43 -27.20 -12.01
CA LEU A 438 2.98 -26.69 -10.75
C LEU A 438 4.30 -27.42 -10.49
N LEU A 439 5.40 -26.67 -10.45
CA LEU A 439 6.71 -27.20 -10.09
C LEU A 439 6.89 -27.06 -8.58
N SER A 440 7.00 -28.17 -7.87
CA SER A 440 7.14 -28.22 -6.41
C SER A 440 8.29 -29.15 -6.01
N ILE A 441 8.73 -29.09 -4.75
CA ILE A 441 9.73 -30.01 -4.22
C ILE A 441 9.06 -31.37 -3.97
N ALA A 442 9.69 -32.45 -4.45
CA ALA A 442 9.22 -33.82 -4.21
C ALA A 442 9.33 -34.18 -2.72
N LYS A 443 8.56 -35.16 -2.27
CA LYS A 443 8.59 -35.63 -0.86
C LYS A 443 10.00 -36.08 -0.37
N SER A 444 10.88 -36.49 -1.28
CA SER A 444 12.26 -36.86 -1.01
C SER A 444 13.23 -35.68 -0.83
N GLY A 445 12.76 -34.45 -0.96
CA GLY A 445 13.59 -33.24 -1.01
C GLY A 445 14.19 -33.00 -2.39
N HIS A 446 14.77 -31.80 -2.60
CA HIS A 446 15.47 -31.46 -3.84
C HIS A 446 16.91 -31.98 -3.83
N LYS A 447 17.45 -32.26 -5.02
CA LYS A 447 18.83 -32.73 -5.26
C LYS A 447 19.69 -31.68 -5.94
N LEU A 448 19.26 -30.43 -5.95
CA LEU A 448 19.93 -29.28 -6.57
C LEU A 448 21.13 -28.85 -5.72
N GLN A 449 22.24 -28.50 -6.36
CA GLN A 449 23.41 -27.93 -5.69
C GLN A 449 23.37 -26.41 -5.75
N GLU A 450 23.25 -25.77 -4.59
CA GLU A 450 23.28 -24.31 -4.48
C GLU A 450 24.69 -23.79 -4.79
N THR A 451 24.76 -22.63 -5.45
CA THR A 451 26.00 -22.00 -5.88
C THR A 451 25.87 -20.49 -5.92
N ASP A 452 26.94 -19.78 -5.60
CA ASP A 452 27.05 -18.32 -5.76
C ASP A 452 27.43 -17.93 -7.20
N GLU A 453 27.76 -18.90 -8.07
CA GLU A 453 28.05 -18.62 -9.46
C GLU A 453 26.78 -18.20 -10.21
N HIS A 454 26.91 -17.15 -11.02
CA HIS A 454 25.88 -16.67 -11.94
C HIS A 454 26.21 -17.22 -13.32
N GLY A 455 25.70 -18.39 -13.63
CA GLY A 455 25.86 -19.04 -14.95
C GLY A 455 24.51 -19.26 -15.61
N GLY A 456 24.53 -19.36 -16.93
CA GLY A 456 23.33 -19.59 -17.71
C GLY A 456 22.83 -21.02 -17.63
N LEU A 457 21.64 -21.25 -18.22
CA LEU A 457 21.06 -22.56 -18.46
C LEU A 457 21.17 -22.87 -19.95
N THR A 458 21.79 -23.99 -20.28
CA THR A 458 21.97 -24.48 -21.65
C THR A 458 21.05 -25.66 -21.90
N ARG A 459 20.24 -25.57 -22.96
CA ARG A 459 19.41 -26.67 -23.44
C ARG A 459 20.05 -27.29 -24.69
N ASN A 460 20.27 -28.59 -24.65
CA ASN A 460 20.61 -29.40 -25.79
C ASN A 460 19.50 -30.43 -26.04
N PHE A 461 19.56 -31.15 -27.14
CA PHE A 461 18.62 -32.22 -27.41
C PHE A 461 18.72 -33.28 -26.29
N GLY A 462 17.59 -33.56 -25.63
CA GLY A 462 17.51 -34.53 -24.53
C GLY A 462 18.22 -34.13 -23.24
N SER A 463 18.75 -32.91 -23.09
CA SER A 463 19.39 -32.50 -21.85
C SER A 463 19.28 -31.00 -21.55
N ILE A 464 19.24 -30.67 -20.25
CA ILE A 464 19.28 -29.31 -19.72
C ILE A 464 20.42 -29.27 -18.69
N THR A 465 21.36 -28.32 -18.86
CA THR A 465 22.47 -28.14 -17.93
C THR A 465 22.45 -26.71 -17.39
N ALA A 466 22.42 -26.55 -16.07
CA ALA A 466 22.52 -25.28 -15.37
C ALA A 466 23.87 -25.15 -14.66
N ARG A 467 24.54 -23.99 -14.82
CA ARG A 467 25.82 -23.63 -14.19
C ARG A 467 25.65 -22.47 -13.19
N GLY A 468 24.56 -22.46 -12.42
CA GLY A 468 24.22 -21.37 -11.53
C GLY A 468 23.00 -20.60 -12.02
N SER A 469 21.87 -21.26 -12.20
CA SER A 469 20.63 -20.68 -12.71
C SER A 469 19.51 -20.77 -11.67
N ALA A 470 18.67 -19.75 -11.58
CA ALA A 470 17.51 -19.73 -10.71
C ALA A 470 16.38 -20.64 -11.23
N ILE A 471 15.59 -21.21 -10.32
CA ILE A 471 14.49 -22.15 -10.67
C ILE A 471 13.44 -21.56 -11.61
N PRO A 472 13.04 -20.27 -11.51
CA PRO A 472 12.13 -19.66 -12.50
C PRO A 472 12.62 -19.74 -13.95
N VAL A 473 13.93 -19.76 -14.21
CA VAL A 473 14.49 -19.95 -15.57
C VAL A 473 14.21 -21.36 -16.08
N LEU A 474 14.37 -22.37 -15.19
CA LEU A 474 14.00 -23.75 -15.52
C LEU A 474 12.49 -23.86 -15.80
N ALA A 475 11.64 -23.23 -14.99
CA ALA A 475 10.20 -23.23 -15.18
C ALA A 475 9.80 -22.64 -16.55
N ASN A 476 10.46 -21.56 -17.00
CA ASN A 476 10.24 -20.98 -18.32
C ASN A 476 10.63 -21.92 -19.47
N ILE A 477 11.75 -22.60 -19.34
CA ILE A 477 12.18 -23.58 -20.36
C ILE A 477 11.21 -24.76 -20.40
N LEU A 478 10.80 -25.28 -19.25
CA LEU A 478 9.81 -26.34 -19.16
C LEU A 478 8.45 -25.89 -19.74
N SER A 479 8.04 -24.65 -19.54
CA SER A 479 6.83 -24.10 -20.15
C SER A 479 6.89 -24.11 -21.67
N SER A 480 8.05 -23.75 -22.24
CA SER A 480 8.29 -23.80 -23.68
C SER A 480 8.26 -25.23 -24.24
N MET A 481 8.87 -26.19 -23.51
CA MET A 481 8.93 -27.58 -23.94
C MET A 481 7.57 -28.29 -23.86
N LEU A 482 6.82 -28.01 -22.80
CA LEU A 482 5.54 -28.67 -22.54
C LEU A 482 4.35 -27.95 -23.19
N SER A 483 4.60 -26.82 -23.87
CA SER A 483 3.56 -25.96 -24.48
C SER A 483 2.45 -25.57 -23.50
N ARG A 484 2.79 -25.49 -22.21
CA ARG A 484 1.88 -25.21 -21.12
C ARG A 484 2.62 -24.46 -20.00
N PRO A 485 2.09 -23.38 -19.44
CA PRO A 485 2.77 -22.63 -18.40
C PRO A 485 3.13 -23.49 -17.18
N VAL A 486 4.37 -23.34 -16.70
CA VAL A 486 4.87 -23.98 -15.49
C VAL A 486 5.03 -22.91 -14.43
N LEU A 487 4.30 -23.02 -13.34
CA LEU A 487 4.39 -22.10 -12.20
C LEU A 487 5.34 -22.66 -11.16
N ASP A 488 6.36 -21.88 -10.78
CA ASP A 488 7.27 -22.23 -9.72
C ASP A 488 6.58 -22.09 -8.34
N ARG A 489 6.49 -23.21 -7.62
CA ARG A 489 5.98 -23.33 -6.26
C ARG A 489 7.00 -23.99 -5.33
N THR A 490 8.28 -23.99 -5.73
CA THR A 490 9.35 -24.61 -4.93
C THR A 490 9.74 -23.75 -3.73
N GLY A 491 9.59 -22.42 -3.82
CA GLY A 491 10.08 -21.50 -2.80
C GLY A 491 11.60 -21.34 -2.77
N LEU A 492 12.32 -21.89 -3.74
CA LEU A 492 13.78 -21.83 -3.83
C LEU A 492 14.22 -20.50 -4.47
N THR A 493 15.01 -19.69 -3.77
CA THR A 493 15.42 -18.34 -4.20
C THR A 493 16.87 -18.24 -4.67
N GLY A 494 17.68 -19.32 -4.52
CA GLY A 494 19.09 -19.36 -4.89
C GLY A 494 19.34 -19.68 -6.36
N ASN A 495 20.63 -19.66 -6.74
CA ASN A 495 21.12 -20.20 -8.00
C ASN A 495 21.60 -21.64 -7.81
N TYR A 496 21.33 -22.50 -8.78
CA TYR A 496 21.58 -23.93 -8.66
C TYR A 496 22.38 -24.48 -9.84
N LYS A 497 23.29 -25.41 -9.56
CA LYS A 497 23.94 -26.25 -10.56
C LYS A 497 23.19 -27.58 -10.64
N PHE A 498 22.82 -27.99 -11.86
CA PHE A 498 22.22 -29.29 -12.11
C PHE A 498 22.37 -29.71 -13.56
N LYS A 499 22.22 -30.99 -13.81
CA LYS A 499 22.11 -31.62 -15.12
C LYS A 499 20.84 -32.45 -15.14
N LEU A 500 20.01 -32.30 -16.15
CA LEU A 500 18.79 -33.05 -16.38
C LEU A 500 18.86 -33.73 -17.75
N GLU A 501 18.75 -35.06 -17.76
CA GLU A 501 18.75 -35.86 -18.98
C GLU A 501 17.41 -36.58 -19.14
N PHE A 502 16.81 -36.47 -20.32
CA PHE A 502 15.46 -36.99 -20.59
C PHE A 502 15.30 -37.36 -22.07
N TYR A 503 14.27 -38.18 -22.36
CA TYR A 503 13.91 -38.52 -23.72
C TYR A 503 12.89 -37.50 -24.28
N GLU A 504 13.20 -36.84 -25.39
CA GLU A 504 12.47 -35.67 -25.88
C GLU A 504 11.14 -36.02 -26.59
N ASP A 505 11.01 -37.25 -27.18
CA ASP A 505 9.82 -37.66 -27.94
C ASP A 505 8.54 -37.83 -27.07
N GLN A 506 8.69 -37.99 -25.76
CA GLN A 506 7.57 -38.14 -24.81
C GLN A 506 7.03 -36.79 -24.31
N THR A 507 7.58 -35.68 -24.78
CA THR A 507 7.15 -34.32 -24.38
C THR A 507 5.99 -33.78 -25.20
N LYS A 508 5.67 -34.39 -26.35
CA LYS A 508 4.54 -33.96 -27.19
C LYS A 508 3.22 -34.46 -26.59
N PRO A 509 2.22 -33.58 -26.34
CA PRO A 509 0.90 -34.03 -25.98
C PRO A 509 0.33 -34.90 -27.10
N LYS A 510 -0.11 -36.12 -26.79
CA LYS A 510 -0.88 -36.95 -27.71
C LYS A 510 -2.13 -36.18 -28.10
N VAL A 511 -2.19 -35.67 -29.32
CA VAL A 511 -3.44 -35.21 -29.92
C VAL A 511 -4.29 -36.47 -30.08
N LYS A 512 -5.29 -36.64 -29.25
CA LYS A 512 -6.36 -37.62 -29.46
C LYS A 512 -7.12 -37.13 -30.66
N ASP A 513 -7.20 -37.95 -31.69
CA ASP A 513 -8.03 -37.85 -32.86
C ASP A 513 -7.25 -37.79 -34.20
N ASP A 514 -6.33 -38.74 -34.40
CA ASP A 514 -5.96 -39.15 -35.76
C ASP A 514 -5.84 -40.69 -35.80
N PRO A 515 -6.80 -41.38 -36.42
CA PRO A 515 -6.82 -42.85 -36.48
C PRO A 515 -5.81 -43.47 -37.43
N THR A 516 -4.91 -42.71 -38.07
CA THR A 516 -3.96 -43.20 -39.09
C THR A 516 -2.51 -43.28 -38.61
N VAL A 517 -2.18 -42.96 -37.38
CA VAL A 517 -0.82 -43.09 -36.85
C VAL A 517 -0.67 -44.43 -36.14
N SER A 518 -0.04 -45.37 -36.82
CA SER A 518 0.36 -46.68 -36.32
C SER A 518 1.17 -46.56 -35.04
N THR A 519 0.69 -47.24 -34.01
CA THR A 519 1.34 -47.38 -32.72
C THR A 519 2.46 -48.43 -32.79
N GLU A 520 3.57 -48.11 -33.41
CA GLU A 520 4.82 -48.88 -33.18
C GLU A 520 5.75 -48.07 -32.30
N THR A 521 5.74 -48.41 -31.03
CA THR A 521 6.75 -47.98 -30.04
C THR A 521 8.06 -48.69 -30.39
N PRO A 522 9.15 -47.94 -30.70
CA PRO A 522 10.45 -48.59 -30.84
C PRO A 522 10.87 -49.16 -29.47
N PRO A 523 11.34 -50.41 -29.41
CA PRO A 523 11.61 -51.10 -28.11
C PRO A 523 12.91 -50.71 -27.44
N ASP A 524 13.56 -49.61 -27.72
CA ASP A 524 14.79 -49.18 -26.99
C ASP A 524 14.94 -47.65 -26.92
N ALA A 525 13.95 -46.97 -26.42
CA ALA A 525 14.10 -45.55 -26.06
C ALA A 525 14.79 -45.48 -24.66
N ALA A 526 16.11 -45.42 -24.65
CA ALA A 526 16.93 -45.39 -23.43
C ALA A 526 16.89 -44.03 -22.73
N GLY A 527 15.80 -43.71 -22.01
CA GLY A 527 15.77 -42.52 -21.15
C GLY A 527 14.42 -42.26 -20.47
N PRO A 528 14.41 -41.63 -19.29
CA PRO A 528 13.19 -41.31 -18.58
C PRO A 528 12.44 -40.15 -19.26
N SER A 529 11.10 -40.10 -19.13
CA SER A 529 10.30 -38.93 -19.51
C SER A 529 10.76 -37.70 -18.75
N ILE A 530 10.50 -36.51 -19.28
CA ILE A 530 10.83 -35.23 -18.61
C ILE A 530 10.25 -35.17 -17.20
N PHE A 531 9.03 -35.67 -16.97
CA PHE A 531 8.38 -35.70 -15.67
C PHE A 531 9.12 -36.64 -14.68
N THR A 532 9.51 -37.81 -15.15
CA THR A 532 10.28 -38.79 -14.37
C THR A 532 11.69 -38.28 -14.10
N ALA A 533 12.34 -37.69 -15.11
CA ALA A 533 13.68 -37.14 -15.00
C ALA A 533 13.77 -36.02 -13.96
N ILE A 534 12.85 -35.05 -13.99
CA ILE A 534 12.77 -33.95 -13.01
C ILE A 534 12.65 -34.52 -11.58
N GLN A 535 11.81 -35.55 -11.41
CA GLN A 535 11.61 -36.12 -10.08
C GLN A 535 12.81 -36.93 -9.61
N GLN A 536 13.40 -37.74 -10.47
CA GLN A 536 14.51 -38.64 -10.09
C GLN A 536 15.84 -37.89 -9.94
N GLN A 537 16.12 -36.96 -10.86
CA GLN A 537 17.44 -36.32 -10.93
C GLN A 537 17.48 -34.99 -10.14
N LEU A 538 16.41 -34.20 -10.13
CA LEU A 538 16.38 -32.92 -9.44
C LEU A 538 15.63 -32.96 -8.10
N GLY A 539 14.85 -34.01 -7.83
CA GLY A 539 14.00 -34.07 -6.63
C GLY A 539 12.87 -33.04 -6.65
N LEU A 540 12.48 -32.61 -7.85
CA LEU A 540 11.34 -31.73 -8.07
C LEU A 540 10.18 -32.49 -8.69
N LYS A 541 8.95 -32.00 -8.54
CA LYS A 541 7.76 -32.66 -9.06
C LYS A 541 6.94 -31.68 -9.91
N LEU A 542 6.49 -32.14 -11.07
CA LEU A 542 5.54 -31.43 -11.94
C LEU A 542 4.16 -32.04 -11.80
N GLU A 543 3.20 -31.26 -11.34
CA GLU A 543 1.80 -31.65 -11.20
C GLU A 543 0.90 -30.82 -12.09
N SER A 544 -0.08 -31.46 -12.75
CA SER A 544 -1.10 -30.73 -13.52
C SER A 544 -2.06 -30.05 -12.55
N GLY A 545 -2.30 -28.76 -12.74
CA GLY A 545 -3.20 -27.96 -11.91
C GLY A 545 -3.86 -26.83 -12.70
N LYS A 546 -4.61 -25.98 -12.01
CA LYS A 546 -5.08 -24.69 -12.50
C LYS A 546 -4.39 -23.59 -11.72
N GLY A 547 -4.11 -22.48 -12.38
CA GLY A 547 -3.49 -21.34 -11.72
C GLY A 547 -3.69 -20.05 -12.51
N PRO A 548 -3.52 -18.89 -11.85
CA PRO A 548 -3.57 -17.59 -12.51
C PRO A 548 -2.38 -17.45 -13.45
N VAL A 549 -2.66 -17.17 -14.71
CA VAL A 549 -1.66 -16.93 -15.73
C VAL A 549 -1.95 -15.57 -16.37
N GLU A 550 -0.93 -14.73 -16.43
CA GLU A 550 -1.01 -13.46 -17.15
C GLU A 550 -0.99 -13.71 -18.65
N ASN A 551 -2.00 -13.22 -19.36
CA ASN A 551 -2.08 -13.29 -20.82
C ASN A 551 -1.90 -11.91 -21.43
N LEU A 552 -1.28 -11.85 -22.59
CA LEU A 552 -1.21 -10.68 -23.44
C LEU A 552 -2.31 -10.76 -24.51
N VAL A 553 -3.30 -9.90 -24.40
CA VAL A 553 -4.35 -9.77 -25.41
C VAL A 553 -3.91 -8.69 -26.41
N VAL A 554 -3.66 -9.09 -27.65
CA VAL A 554 -3.28 -8.19 -28.72
C VAL A 554 -4.53 -7.46 -29.21
N GLU A 555 -4.56 -6.15 -29.04
CA GLU A 555 -5.64 -5.27 -29.49
C GLU A 555 -5.38 -4.75 -30.91
N ARG A 556 -4.11 -4.49 -31.23
CA ARG A 556 -3.66 -4.03 -32.56
C ARG A 556 -2.29 -4.59 -32.84
N LEU A 557 -2.11 -5.08 -34.08
CA LEU A 557 -0.82 -5.53 -34.60
C LEU A 557 -0.87 -5.41 -36.13
N GLU A 558 0.02 -4.59 -36.69
CA GLU A 558 0.08 -4.33 -38.13
C GLU A 558 1.43 -4.77 -38.73
N LYS A 559 1.43 -5.11 -39.99
CA LYS A 559 2.66 -5.41 -40.72
C LYS A 559 3.49 -4.13 -40.88
N PRO A 560 4.81 -4.19 -40.73
CA PRO A 560 5.64 -3.02 -40.91
C PRO A 560 5.58 -2.55 -42.35
N SER A 561 5.54 -1.24 -42.57
CA SER A 561 5.76 -0.68 -43.92
C SER A 561 7.18 -1.00 -44.34
N ALA A 562 7.36 -1.44 -45.59
CA ALA A 562 8.69 -1.67 -46.17
C ALA A 562 9.50 -0.35 -46.12
N ASN A 563 10.73 -0.44 -45.58
CA ASN A 563 11.69 0.67 -45.60
C ASN A 563 12.46 0.64 -46.92
#